data_5ccc34b5e67aaf1ad182d3e26608931b
#
_entry.id   5ccc34b5e67aaf1ad182d3e26608931b
#
_cell.length_a   1.000
_cell.length_b   1.000
_cell.length_c   1.000
_cell.angle_alpha   90.00
_cell.angle_beta   90.00
_cell.angle_gamma   90.00
#
_symmetry.space_group_name_H-M   'P 1'
#
loop_
_entity.id
_entity.type
_entity.pdbx_description
1 polymer ?
#
loop_
_entity_poly.entity_id
_entity_poly.type
_entity_poly.pdbx_seq_one_letter_code
_entity_poly.pdbx_strand_id
1 'polypeptide(L)'
;MTPKLSYRYVPLINPLVTGNFGVDQSEISYSSYERSLYSVGNASEASFLSFALNNTFELKLKSIKDTVTGFKKVRLIDQLSFAGNYDFLKDSMNLSNITMNMRISPKNWLNVVTNATFSPYAWDSLSGSTQSGYAVRNNQGLGRFLTVNFSTTLVLAPKKDREKIKEETEYLNDQWNADFNYFALHPEHMVFFDIPWKMNFSHIYSIRANQNVTETNPDPLLFVQSLSVRGDVSFTKRWNLSGNLNFNIVDKMLSNANFSLNRNMHCWALSIFWTPVGGNQS
;
A
#
# COMPACT_ATOMS: atom_id res chain seq x y z
N MET A 1 9.60 -18.92 -10.18
CA MET A 1 10.75 -18.19 -9.65
C MET A 1 11.46 -17.49 -10.79
N THR A 2 11.60 -16.15 -10.71
CA THR A 2 12.18 -15.32 -11.78
C THR A 2 13.27 -14.44 -11.17
N PRO A 3 14.53 -14.87 -11.22
CA PRO A 3 15.64 -14.03 -10.82
C PRO A 3 15.90 -12.94 -11.88
N LYS A 4 16.24 -11.75 -11.44
CA LYS A 4 16.69 -10.64 -12.27
C LYS A 4 18.01 -10.14 -11.71
N LEU A 5 18.99 -9.97 -12.58
CA LEU A 5 20.28 -9.39 -12.25
C LEU A 5 20.58 -8.31 -13.29
N SER A 6 20.96 -7.13 -12.84
CA SER A 6 21.34 -6.03 -13.72
C SER A 6 22.55 -5.30 -13.18
N TYR A 7 23.50 -5.00 -14.06
CA TYR A 7 24.67 -4.19 -13.74
C TYR A 7 24.52 -2.84 -14.44
N ARG A 8 24.79 -1.77 -13.71
CA ARG A 8 24.79 -0.40 -14.22
C ARG A 8 26.11 0.26 -13.85
N TYR A 9 26.76 0.76 -14.87
CA TYR A 9 27.96 1.59 -14.72
C TYR A 9 27.69 2.97 -15.32
N VAL A 10 27.99 4.01 -14.58
CA VAL A 10 27.92 5.41 -15.01
C VAL A 10 29.32 5.99 -14.81
N PRO A 11 30.08 6.28 -15.89
CA PRO A 11 31.39 6.89 -15.78
C PRO A 11 31.27 8.34 -15.31
N LEU A 12 32.32 8.83 -14.66
CA LEU A 12 32.44 10.25 -14.32
C LEU A 12 32.72 11.04 -15.60
N ILE A 13 31.69 11.62 -16.22
CA ILE A 13 31.80 12.37 -17.46
C ILE A 13 32.20 13.83 -17.21
N ASN A 14 31.79 14.38 -16.09
CA ASN A 14 31.95 15.79 -15.75
C ASN A 14 32.42 15.93 -14.29
N PRO A 15 33.72 15.78 -14.01
CA PRO A 15 34.21 15.99 -12.67
C PRO A 15 34.07 17.47 -12.27
N LEU A 16 33.73 17.69 -11.00
CA LEU A 16 33.76 19.02 -10.43
C LEU A 16 35.24 19.52 -10.44
N VAL A 17 35.44 20.72 -10.96
CA VAL A 17 36.72 21.39 -10.88
C VAL A 17 36.71 22.23 -9.59
N THR A 18 37.71 22.02 -8.75
CA THR A 18 37.93 22.83 -7.55
C THR A 18 38.94 23.94 -7.87
N GLY A 19 38.61 25.15 -7.54
CA GLY A 19 39.50 26.30 -7.68
C GLY A 19 39.40 27.23 -6.49
N ASN A 20 40.49 27.88 -6.13
CA ASN A 20 40.53 28.89 -5.10
C ASN A 20 40.19 30.25 -5.74
N PHE A 21 39.06 30.82 -5.37
CA PHE A 21 38.55 32.08 -5.92
C PHE A 21 38.36 33.11 -4.80
N GLY A 22 38.65 34.36 -5.12
CA GLY A 22 38.46 35.48 -4.21
C GLY A 22 39.65 35.82 -3.33
N VAL A 23 39.51 36.91 -2.55
CA VAL A 23 40.54 37.42 -1.64
C VAL A 23 40.78 36.47 -0.48
N ASP A 24 39.77 35.71 -0.09
CA ASP A 24 39.81 34.77 1.04
C ASP A 24 40.25 33.34 0.64
N GLN A 25 40.63 33.13 -0.63
CA GLN A 25 41.07 31.81 -1.15
C GLN A 25 40.07 30.66 -0.82
N SER A 26 38.78 30.98 -0.78
CA SER A 26 37.77 29.95 -0.55
C SER A 26 37.76 28.93 -1.68
N GLU A 27 37.80 27.65 -1.34
CA GLU A 27 37.72 26.55 -2.29
C GLU A 27 36.27 26.43 -2.78
N ILE A 28 36.04 26.67 -4.07
CA ILE A 28 34.74 26.56 -4.71
C ILE A 28 34.80 25.43 -5.74
N SER A 29 33.88 24.50 -5.62
CA SER A 29 33.69 23.42 -6.60
C SER A 29 32.64 23.84 -7.63
N TYR A 30 32.99 23.81 -8.91
CA TYR A 30 32.08 24.15 -10.00
C TYR A 30 32.15 23.12 -11.11
N SER A 31 31.07 23.02 -11.88
CA SER A 31 31.02 22.20 -13.09
C SER A 31 31.45 23.01 -14.29
N SER A 32 32.30 22.45 -15.16
CA SER A 32 32.69 23.05 -16.41
C SER A 32 31.51 23.38 -17.33
N TYR A 33 30.35 22.75 -17.10
CA TYR A 33 29.14 22.91 -17.91
C TYR A 33 28.02 23.71 -17.18
N GLU A 34 28.34 24.39 -16.07
CA GLU A 34 27.35 25.12 -15.28
C GLU A 34 26.61 26.20 -16.08
N ARG A 35 27.27 26.78 -17.10
CA ARG A 35 26.69 27.80 -17.99
C ARG A 35 26.32 27.25 -19.36
N SER A 36 26.29 25.95 -19.58
CA SER A 36 25.89 25.38 -20.87
C SER A 36 24.36 25.47 -21.04
N LEU A 37 23.91 25.58 -22.30
CA LEU A 37 22.49 25.59 -22.67
C LEU A 37 21.73 24.33 -22.19
N TYR A 38 22.43 23.22 -22.04
CA TYR A 38 21.95 21.97 -21.50
C TYR A 38 22.77 21.68 -20.22
N SER A 39 22.14 21.73 -19.06
CA SER A 39 22.81 21.34 -17.81
C SER A 39 23.16 19.86 -17.91
N VAL A 40 24.44 19.57 -18.09
CA VAL A 40 24.96 18.23 -17.84
C VAL A 40 25.00 18.12 -16.32
N GLY A 41 24.05 17.37 -15.72
CA GLY A 41 24.02 17.15 -14.29
C GLY A 41 25.37 16.63 -13.79
N ASN A 42 25.74 16.96 -12.56
CA ASN A 42 26.92 16.40 -11.91
C ASN A 42 26.77 14.87 -11.90
N ALA A 43 27.36 14.21 -12.89
CA ALA A 43 27.37 12.77 -12.96
C ALA A 43 28.43 12.30 -11.96
N SER A 44 27.98 11.92 -10.76
CA SER A 44 28.82 11.10 -9.88
C SER A 44 29.03 9.74 -10.55
N GLU A 45 30.25 9.23 -10.49
CA GLU A 45 30.53 7.86 -10.89
C GLU A 45 29.63 6.90 -10.09
N ALA A 46 29.07 5.91 -10.79
CA ALA A 46 28.19 4.93 -10.16
C ALA A 46 28.43 3.54 -10.77
N SER A 47 28.52 2.54 -9.89
CA SER A 47 28.71 1.14 -10.28
C SER A 47 27.88 0.25 -9.39
N PHE A 48 26.72 -0.21 -9.87
CA PHE A 48 25.80 -1.04 -9.07
C PHE A 48 25.50 -2.37 -9.73
N LEU A 49 25.42 -3.39 -8.89
CA LEU A 49 24.81 -4.67 -9.22
C LEU A 49 23.46 -4.75 -8.52
N SER A 50 22.38 -4.68 -9.29
CA SER A 50 21.02 -4.83 -8.75
C SER A 50 20.57 -6.27 -8.91
N PHE A 51 20.01 -6.84 -7.85
CA PHE A 51 19.42 -8.17 -7.86
C PHE A 51 17.97 -8.12 -7.39
N ALA A 52 17.13 -8.91 -8.03
CA ALA A 52 15.75 -9.10 -7.61
C ALA A 52 15.33 -10.55 -7.83
N LEU A 53 14.57 -11.07 -6.88
CA LEU A 53 14.04 -12.41 -6.90
C LEU A 53 12.53 -12.34 -6.76
N ASN A 54 11.79 -12.73 -7.81
CA ASN A 54 10.34 -12.75 -7.79
C ASN A 54 9.84 -14.20 -7.78
N ASN A 55 8.96 -14.51 -6.84
CA ASN A 55 8.35 -15.83 -6.67
C ASN A 55 6.83 -15.70 -6.63
N THR A 56 6.16 -16.72 -7.16
CA THR A 56 4.71 -16.94 -7.03
C THR A 56 4.52 -18.35 -6.50
N PHE A 57 3.66 -18.51 -5.50
CA PHE A 57 3.40 -19.82 -4.91
C PHE A 57 1.97 -20.24 -5.26
N GLU A 58 1.86 -21.38 -5.97
CA GLU A 58 0.59 -21.98 -6.36
C GLU A 58 0.45 -23.35 -5.70
N LEU A 59 -0.74 -23.61 -5.17
CA LEU A 59 -1.11 -24.90 -4.60
C LEU A 59 -2.05 -25.62 -5.58
N LYS A 60 -1.81 -26.90 -5.84
CA LYS A 60 -2.74 -27.77 -6.57
C LYS A 60 -3.62 -28.50 -5.57
N LEU A 61 -4.90 -28.15 -5.53
CA LEU A 61 -5.90 -28.81 -4.70
C LEU A 61 -6.71 -29.79 -5.56
N LYS A 62 -6.97 -30.98 -5.03
CA LYS A 62 -7.87 -31.94 -5.68
C LYS A 62 -9.29 -31.36 -5.73
N SER A 63 -9.88 -31.30 -6.89
CA SER A 63 -11.23 -30.77 -7.11
C SER A 63 -12.13 -31.81 -7.75
N ILE A 64 -13.23 -32.11 -7.07
CA ILE A 64 -14.24 -33.04 -7.57
C ILE A 64 -15.08 -32.40 -8.70
N LYS A 65 -15.08 -31.05 -8.77
CA LYS A 65 -15.88 -30.29 -9.77
C LYS A 65 -15.18 -30.22 -11.15
N ASP A 66 -13.88 -30.45 -11.21
CA ASP A 66 -13.13 -30.44 -12.47
C ASP A 66 -12.93 -31.87 -12.93
N THR A 67 -13.77 -32.31 -13.88
CA THR A 67 -13.76 -33.66 -14.42
C THR A 67 -12.65 -33.89 -15.45
N VAL A 68 -11.99 -32.83 -15.94
CA VAL A 68 -10.97 -32.92 -16.99
C VAL A 68 -9.57 -33.07 -16.40
N THR A 69 -9.20 -32.22 -15.43
CA THR A 69 -7.87 -32.23 -14.82
C THR A 69 -7.83 -32.79 -13.41
N GLY A 70 -8.99 -32.86 -12.72
CA GLY A 70 -9.11 -33.34 -11.33
C GLY A 70 -8.44 -32.45 -10.28
N PHE A 71 -7.80 -31.35 -10.69
CA PHE A 71 -7.05 -30.43 -9.81
C PHE A 71 -7.38 -28.98 -10.11
N LYS A 72 -7.59 -28.21 -9.04
CA LYS A 72 -7.71 -26.75 -9.11
C LYS A 72 -6.41 -26.12 -8.63
N LYS A 73 -5.83 -25.21 -9.44
CA LYS A 73 -4.71 -24.38 -9.03
C LYS A 73 -5.22 -23.19 -8.24
N VAL A 74 -4.71 -23.02 -7.01
CA VAL A 74 -5.02 -21.86 -6.16
C VAL A 74 -3.72 -21.15 -5.86
N ARG A 75 -3.66 -19.85 -6.14
CA ARG A 75 -2.50 -19.03 -5.76
C ARG A 75 -2.55 -18.79 -4.27
N LEU A 76 -1.50 -19.20 -3.57
CA LEU A 76 -1.35 -18.97 -2.14
C LEU A 76 -0.69 -17.64 -1.88
N ILE A 77 0.38 -17.32 -2.65
CA ILE A 77 1.06 -16.03 -2.63
C ILE A 77 1.15 -15.57 -4.09
N ASP A 78 0.52 -14.44 -4.40
CA ASP A 78 0.49 -13.88 -5.75
C ASP A 78 1.88 -13.37 -6.15
N GLN A 79 2.57 -12.75 -5.20
CA GLN A 79 3.89 -12.21 -5.40
C GLN A 79 4.67 -12.23 -4.08
N LEU A 80 5.89 -12.72 -4.14
CA LEU A 80 6.91 -12.55 -3.12
C LEU A 80 8.19 -12.11 -3.83
N SER A 81 8.63 -10.89 -3.56
CA SER A 81 9.82 -10.33 -4.18
C SER A 81 10.82 -9.85 -3.14
N PHE A 82 12.07 -10.10 -3.43
CA PHE A 82 13.21 -9.57 -2.70
C PHE A 82 14.06 -8.78 -3.67
N ALA A 83 14.53 -7.61 -3.28
CA ALA A 83 15.40 -6.77 -4.10
C ALA A 83 16.45 -6.07 -3.26
N GLY A 84 17.61 -5.87 -3.85
CA GLY A 84 18.72 -5.14 -3.26
C GLY A 84 19.75 -4.76 -4.31
N ASN A 85 20.67 -3.89 -3.93
CA ASN A 85 21.75 -3.38 -4.77
C ASN A 85 23.07 -3.54 -4.07
N TYR A 86 24.11 -3.87 -4.81
CA TYR A 86 25.49 -3.82 -4.34
C TYR A 86 26.22 -2.71 -5.07
N ASP A 87 26.80 -1.79 -4.34
CA ASP A 87 27.54 -0.64 -4.84
C ASP A 87 29.05 -0.94 -4.75
N PHE A 88 29.74 -0.96 -5.87
CA PHE A 88 31.17 -1.28 -5.95
C PHE A 88 32.08 -0.10 -5.59
N LEU A 89 31.54 1.13 -5.62
CA LEU A 89 32.32 2.34 -5.39
C LEU A 89 32.37 2.77 -3.92
N LYS A 90 31.48 2.21 -3.10
CA LYS A 90 31.48 2.50 -1.66
C LYS A 90 32.58 1.76 -0.93
N ASP A 91 33.31 2.46 -0.09
CA ASP A 91 34.35 1.86 0.76
C ASP A 91 33.75 0.98 1.87
N SER A 92 32.54 1.31 2.32
CA SER A 92 31.85 0.56 3.36
C SER A 92 30.34 0.55 3.09
N MET A 93 29.62 -0.44 3.63
CA MET A 93 28.18 -0.60 3.46
C MET A 93 27.76 -0.72 1.99
N ASN A 94 28.51 -1.52 1.25
CA ASN A 94 28.31 -1.73 -0.20
C ASN A 94 26.95 -2.35 -0.55
N LEU A 95 26.42 -3.23 0.31
CA LEU A 95 25.13 -3.86 0.11
C LEU A 95 24.02 -2.92 0.63
N SER A 96 23.07 -2.59 -0.21
CA SER A 96 21.89 -1.83 0.21
C SER A 96 21.00 -2.63 1.17
N ASN A 97 20.10 -1.95 1.85
CA ASN A 97 19.02 -2.64 2.54
C ASN A 97 18.23 -3.51 1.55
N ILE A 98 17.87 -4.68 2.00
CA ILE A 98 17.07 -5.63 1.21
C ILE A 98 15.60 -5.32 1.44
N THR A 99 14.86 -5.09 0.35
CA THR A 99 13.42 -4.89 0.39
C THR A 99 12.70 -6.19 0.08
N MET A 100 11.69 -6.51 0.86
CA MET A 100 10.77 -7.61 0.64
C MET A 100 9.37 -7.05 0.39
N ASN A 101 8.73 -7.51 -0.68
CA ASN A 101 7.32 -7.21 -0.95
C ASN A 101 6.57 -8.52 -1.12
N MET A 102 5.50 -8.70 -0.38
CA MET A 102 4.63 -9.86 -0.44
C MET A 102 3.19 -9.41 -0.67
N ARG A 103 2.50 -10.10 -1.58
CA ARG A 103 1.08 -9.89 -1.85
C ARG A 103 0.35 -11.22 -1.84
N ILE A 104 -0.78 -11.23 -1.14
CA ILE A 104 -1.68 -12.37 -1.01
C ILE A 104 -3.10 -11.88 -1.29
N SER A 105 -3.75 -12.43 -2.32
CA SER A 105 -5.13 -12.10 -2.67
C SER A 105 -5.93 -13.40 -2.90
N PRO A 106 -6.29 -14.13 -1.85
CA PRO A 106 -6.93 -15.43 -1.98
C PRO A 106 -8.31 -15.35 -2.61
N LYS A 107 -8.95 -14.18 -2.50
CA LYS A 107 -10.24 -13.85 -3.08
C LYS A 107 -10.30 -12.36 -3.42
N ASN A 108 -11.19 -11.96 -4.32
CA ASN A 108 -11.35 -10.58 -4.78
C ASN A 108 -11.74 -9.59 -3.67
N TRP A 109 -12.24 -10.06 -2.55
CA TRP A 109 -12.66 -9.23 -1.42
C TRP A 109 -11.57 -9.08 -0.33
N LEU A 110 -10.47 -9.85 -0.39
CA LEU A 110 -9.37 -9.80 0.58
C LEU A 110 -8.04 -9.62 -0.14
N ASN A 111 -7.31 -8.57 0.20
CA ASN A 111 -5.95 -8.31 -0.26
C ASN A 111 -5.05 -7.99 0.94
N VAL A 112 -3.95 -8.70 1.03
CA VAL A 112 -2.92 -8.51 2.06
C VAL A 112 -1.62 -8.17 1.38
N VAL A 113 -1.02 -7.04 1.74
CA VAL A 113 0.27 -6.57 1.24
C VAL A 113 1.21 -6.37 2.42
N THR A 114 2.39 -6.93 2.31
CA THR A 114 3.45 -6.76 3.30
C THR A 114 4.68 -6.20 2.61
N ASN A 115 5.21 -5.11 3.14
CA ASN A 115 6.48 -4.52 2.70
C ASN A 115 7.42 -4.50 3.89
N ALA A 116 8.60 -5.06 3.75
CA ALA A 116 9.62 -5.04 4.78
C ALA A 116 10.96 -4.59 4.22
N THR A 117 11.70 -3.85 5.03
CA THR A 117 13.06 -3.42 4.75
C THR A 117 13.98 -4.00 5.79
N PHE A 118 15.01 -4.64 5.34
CA PHE A 118 15.95 -5.40 6.14
C PHE A 118 17.36 -4.86 5.92
N SER A 119 18.08 -4.54 7.01
CA SER A 119 19.49 -4.16 6.96
C SER A 119 20.36 -5.39 7.21
N PRO A 120 21.31 -5.72 6.31
CA PRO A 120 22.24 -6.82 6.50
C PRO A 120 23.40 -6.48 7.44
N TYR A 121 23.47 -5.24 7.95
CA TYR A 121 24.55 -4.73 8.77
C TYR A 121 24.32 -4.93 10.24
N ALA A 122 25.42 -5.02 10.99
CA ALA A 122 25.41 -5.09 12.43
C ALA A 122 24.88 -3.79 13.04
N TRP A 123 24.20 -3.93 14.16
CA TRP A 123 23.66 -2.83 14.94
C TRP A 123 24.32 -2.77 16.30
N ASP A 124 24.78 -1.61 16.69
CA ASP A 124 25.26 -1.35 18.03
C ASP A 124 24.13 -0.72 18.86
N SER A 125 23.65 -1.46 19.84
CA SER A 125 22.59 -1.01 20.74
C SER A 125 23.03 0.10 21.70
N LEU A 126 24.34 0.22 21.98
CA LEU A 126 24.87 1.24 22.86
C LEU A 126 24.97 2.60 22.18
N SER A 127 25.47 2.62 20.94
CA SER A 127 25.59 3.86 20.15
C SER A 127 24.34 4.18 19.32
N GLY A 128 23.37 3.27 19.24
CA GLY A 128 22.20 3.44 18.40
C GLY A 128 22.50 3.54 16.90
N SER A 129 23.66 3.05 16.46
CA SER A 129 24.15 3.22 15.09
C SER A 129 24.35 1.90 14.36
N THR A 130 24.25 1.95 13.03
CA THR A 130 24.58 0.82 12.16
C THR A 130 26.09 0.77 11.96
N GLN A 131 26.69 -0.36 12.22
CA GLN A 131 28.12 -0.59 11.98
C GLN A 131 28.39 -0.98 10.53
N SER A 132 29.61 -0.73 10.04
CA SER A 132 30.00 -1.08 8.67
C SER A 132 30.14 -2.60 8.43
N GLY A 133 30.16 -3.41 9.48
CA GLY A 133 30.28 -4.87 9.40
C GLY A 133 28.93 -5.56 9.16
N TYR A 134 28.95 -6.71 8.49
CA TYR A 134 27.76 -7.53 8.34
C TYR A 134 27.33 -8.17 9.67
N ALA A 135 26.02 -8.20 9.92
CA ALA A 135 25.43 -8.78 11.13
C ALA A 135 25.82 -10.26 11.33
N VAL A 136 25.91 -11.02 10.23
CA VAL A 136 26.32 -12.45 10.26
C VAL A 136 27.70 -12.62 10.86
N ARG A 137 28.64 -11.72 10.58
CA ARG A 137 30.00 -11.79 11.14
C ARG A 137 30.06 -11.47 12.62
N ASN A 138 29.09 -10.67 13.11
CA ASN A 138 29.04 -10.24 14.50
C ASN A 138 28.06 -11.07 15.35
N ASN A 139 27.69 -12.27 14.90
CA ASN A 139 26.75 -13.18 15.57
C ASN A 139 25.36 -12.56 15.86
N GLN A 140 24.96 -11.52 15.09
CA GLN A 140 23.66 -10.87 15.19
C GLN A 140 22.63 -11.44 14.22
N GLY A 141 22.83 -12.67 13.75
CA GLY A 141 21.96 -13.34 12.80
C GLY A 141 22.10 -12.79 11.37
N LEU A 142 21.02 -12.82 10.60
CA LEU A 142 21.04 -12.33 9.19
C LEU A 142 21.01 -10.80 9.09
N GLY A 143 20.69 -10.08 10.15
CA GLY A 143 20.57 -8.64 10.21
C GLY A 143 19.32 -8.16 10.95
N ARG A 144 18.91 -6.91 10.73
CA ARG A 144 17.84 -6.24 11.46
C ARG A 144 16.72 -5.79 10.52
N PHE A 145 15.46 -6.00 10.91
CA PHE A 145 14.32 -5.34 10.27
C PHE A 145 14.31 -3.86 10.63
N LEU A 146 14.29 -2.99 9.62
CA LEU A 146 14.19 -1.54 9.80
C LEU A 146 12.72 -1.10 9.81
N THR A 147 11.96 -1.60 8.85
CA THR A 147 10.53 -1.33 8.74
C THR A 147 9.80 -2.58 8.29
N VAL A 148 8.64 -2.83 8.86
CA VAL A 148 7.68 -3.83 8.39
C VAL A 148 6.32 -3.18 8.35
N ASN A 149 5.74 -3.07 7.15
CA ASN A 149 4.39 -2.56 6.96
C ASN A 149 3.50 -3.71 6.50
N PHE A 150 2.42 -3.90 7.19
CA PHE A 150 1.42 -4.88 6.91
C PHE A 150 0.08 -4.18 6.64
N SER A 151 -0.44 -4.33 5.43
CA SER A 151 -1.70 -3.71 5.02
C SER A 151 -2.69 -4.79 4.62
N THR A 152 -3.85 -4.80 5.26
CA THR A 152 -4.96 -5.70 4.93
C THR A 152 -6.14 -4.88 4.44
N THR A 153 -6.62 -5.17 3.24
CA THR A 153 -7.82 -4.53 2.68
C THR A 153 -8.90 -5.58 2.49
N LEU A 154 -10.06 -5.31 3.08
CA LEU A 154 -11.27 -6.12 2.98
C LEU A 154 -12.35 -5.29 2.27
N VAL A 155 -12.90 -5.83 1.18
CA VAL A 155 -13.96 -5.20 0.40
C VAL A 155 -15.23 -6.02 0.55
N LEU A 156 -16.25 -5.42 1.14
CA LEU A 156 -17.58 -6.03 1.28
C LEU A 156 -18.56 -5.31 0.35
N ALA A 157 -19.28 -6.08 -0.43
CA ALA A 157 -20.36 -5.62 -1.29
C ALA A 157 -21.43 -6.71 -1.40
N PRO A 158 -22.70 -6.40 -1.64
CA PRO A 158 -23.72 -7.39 -1.84
C PRO A 158 -23.40 -8.24 -3.07
N LYS A 159 -23.57 -9.54 -2.97
CA LYS A 159 -23.48 -10.43 -4.12
C LYS A 159 -24.73 -10.24 -4.95
N LYS A 160 -24.58 -9.82 -6.18
CA LYS A 160 -25.65 -9.91 -7.17
C LYS A 160 -25.73 -11.37 -7.65
N ASP A 161 -26.56 -12.17 -7.02
CA ASP A 161 -26.95 -13.50 -7.52
C ASP A 161 -27.90 -13.30 -8.69
N ARG A 162 -27.34 -13.11 -9.89
CA ARG A 162 -28.12 -12.93 -11.12
C ARG A 162 -29.02 -14.13 -11.45
N GLU A 163 -28.67 -15.32 -10.97
CA GLU A 163 -29.46 -16.53 -11.16
C GLU A 163 -30.69 -16.55 -10.24
N LYS A 164 -30.54 -16.17 -8.96
CA LYS A 164 -31.68 -16.04 -8.05
C LYS A 164 -32.66 -14.95 -8.46
N ILE A 165 -32.17 -13.83 -8.98
CA ILE A 165 -33.04 -12.74 -9.47
C ILE A 165 -33.85 -13.21 -10.67
N LYS A 166 -33.31 -14.08 -11.53
CA LYS A 166 -34.10 -14.65 -12.66
C LYS A 166 -35.15 -15.62 -12.17
N GLU A 167 -34.84 -16.54 -11.28
CA GLU A 167 -35.80 -17.48 -10.69
C GLU A 167 -36.91 -16.77 -9.90
N GLU A 168 -36.54 -15.79 -9.04
CA GLU A 168 -37.50 -14.99 -8.31
C GLU A 168 -38.35 -14.12 -9.24
N THR A 169 -37.79 -13.58 -10.32
CA THR A 169 -38.57 -12.78 -11.31
C THR A 169 -39.54 -13.63 -12.09
N GLU A 170 -39.21 -14.88 -12.36
CA GLU A 170 -40.10 -15.82 -13.07
C GLU A 170 -41.24 -16.30 -12.17
N TYR A 171 -40.96 -16.56 -10.88
CA TYR A 171 -41.95 -16.93 -9.87
C TYR A 171 -42.86 -15.78 -9.47
N LEU A 172 -42.38 -14.55 -9.47
CA LEU A 172 -43.14 -13.33 -9.17
C LEU A 172 -44.02 -12.87 -10.33
N ASN A 173 -43.75 -13.32 -11.57
CA ASN A 173 -44.54 -12.87 -12.75
C ASN A 173 -45.99 -13.28 -12.69
N ASP A 174 -46.34 -14.37 -12.04
CA ASP A 174 -47.73 -14.83 -11.92
C ASP A 174 -48.50 -14.15 -10.77
N GLN A 175 -47.84 -13.72 -9.71
CA GLN A 175 -48.44 -12.95 -8.60
C GLN A 175 -48.40 -11.43 -8.83
N TRP A 176 -47.56 -10.93 -9.72
CA TRP A 176 -47.29 -9.50 -9.93
C TRP A 176 -48.44 -8.72 -10.55
N ASN A 177 -49.35 -9.36 -11.23
CA ASN A 177 -50.45 -8.64 -11.91
C ASN A 177 -51.43 -7.96 -10.94
N ALA A 178 -51.64 -8.50 -9.75
CA ALA A 178 -52.51 -7.88 -8.74
C ALA A 178 -51.74 -6.84 -7.87
N ASP A 179 -50.50 -7.15 -7.50
CA ASP A 179 -49.69 -6.28 -6.66
C ASP A 179 -49.06 -5.13 -7.46
N PHE A 180 -48.78 -5.31 -8.75
CA PHE A 180 -48.26 -4.26 -9.63
C PHE A 180 -49.17 -3.05 -9.72
N ASN A 181 -50.48 -3.26 -9.80
CA ASN A 181 -51.47 -2.18 -9.83
C ASN A 181 -51.49 -1.43 -8.48
N TYR A 182 -51.38 -2.13 -7.36
CA TYR A 182 -51.29 -1.50 -6.05
C TYR A 182 -50.04 -0.63 -5.90
N PHE A 183 -48.86 -1.16 -6.24
CA PHE A 183 -47.58 -0.42 -6.13
C PHE A 183 -47.44 0.67 -7.21
N ALA A 184 -48.10 0.55 -8.36
CA ALA A 184 -48.14 1.62 -9.34
C ALA A 184 -48.97 2.82 -8.85
N LEU A 185 -49.99 2.58 -8.02
CA LEU A 185 -50.81 3.61 -7.41
C LEU A 185 -50.18 4.16 -6.11
N HIS A 186 -49.33 3.36 -5.45
CA HIS A 186 -48.65 3.70 -4.18
C HIS A 186 -47.14 3.50 -4.26
N PRO A 187 -46.42 4.30 -5.07
CA PRO A 187 -44.98 4.18 -5.24
C PRO A 187 -44.17 4.43 -3.93
N GLU A 188 -44.78 5.06 -2.95
CA GLU A 188 -44.22 5.28 -1.61
C GLU A 188 -44.09 3.99 -0.79
N HIS A 189 -44.85 2.95 -1.11
CA HIS A 189 -44.76 1.64 -0.45
C HIS A 189 -43.77 0.69 -1.12
N MET A 190 -43.16 1.09 -2.25
CA MET A 190 -42.10 0.32 -2.90
C MET A 190 -40.80 0.42 -2.10
N VAL A 191 -40.55 -0.54 -1.28
CA VAL A 191 -39.25 -0.69 -0.59
C VAL A 191 -38.32 -1.45 -1.54
N PHE A 192 -37.38 -0.75 -2.15
CA PHE A 192 -36.31 -1.38 -2.93
C PHE A 192 -35.32 -2.04 -1.97
N PHE A 193 -35.38 -3.35 -1.79
CA PHE A 193 -34.47 -4.12 -0.92
C PHE A 193 -33.06 -4.26 -1.53
N ASP A 194 -32.87 -3.99 -2.82
CA ASP A 194 -31.55 -4.05 -3.49
C ASP A 194 -30.85 -2.69 -3.38
N ILE A 195 -30.48 -2.31 -2.16
CA ILE A 195 -29.69 -1.11 -1.90
C ILE A 195 -28.23 -1.43 -2.21
N PRO A 196 -27.64 -0.86 -3.29
CA PRO A 196 -26.24 -1.05 -3.59
C PRO A 196 -25.39 -0.35 -2.54
N TRP A 197 -24.59 -1.15 -1.84
CA TRP A 197 -23.62 -0.65 -0.87
C TRP A 197 -22.25 -1.28 -1.10
N LYS A 198 -21.21 -0.59 -0.68
CA LYS A 198 -19.84 -1.08 -0.69
C LYS A 198 -19.13 -0.57 0.55
N MET A 199 -18.47 -1.46 1.26
CA MET A 199 -17.63 -1.11 2.40
C MET A 199 -16.23 -1.63 2.19
N ASN A 200 -15.25 -0.75 2.40
CA ASN A 200 -13.83 -1.07 2.38
C ASN A 200 -13.26 -0.88 3.77
N PHE A 201 -12.66 -1.92 4.29
CA PHE A 201 -11.89 -1.89 5.53
C PHE A 201 -10.41 -1.98 5.16
N SER A 202 -9.62 -1.02 5.60
CA SER A 202 -8.18 -1.03 5.42
C SER A 202 -7.50 -0.93 6.79
N HIS A 203 -6.80 -1.97 7.16
CA HIS A 203 -6.02 -2.04 8.37
C HIS A 203 -4.55 -1.97 8.02
N ILE A 204 -3.82 -1.03 8.62
CA ILE A 204 -2.38 -0.84 8.44
C ILE A 204 -1.71 -1.05 9.79
N TYR A 205 -0.72 -1.93 9.80
CA TYR A 205 0.17 -2.16 10.93
C TYR A 205 1.59 -1.92 10.48
N SER A 206 2.28 -0.97 11.11
CA SER A 206 3.66 -0.60 10.78
C SER A 206 4.54 -0.73 12.01
N ILE A 207 5.62 -1.47 11.86
CA ILE A 207 6.69 -1.60 12.84
C ILE A 207 7.90 -0.88 12.26
N ARG A 208 8.51 0.00 13.01
CA ARG A 208 9.76 0.68 12.64
C ARG A 208 10.78 0.51 13.74
N ALA A 209 12.02 0.22 13.35
CA ALA A 209 13.12 0.26 14.29
C ALA A 209 13.34 1.71 14.76
N ASN A 210 13.33 1.90 16.06
CA ASN A 210 13.68 3.19 16.65
C ASN A 210 15.18 3.42 16.48
N GLN A 211 15.55 4.51 15.80
CA GLN A 211 16.95 4.90 15.60
C GLN A 211 17.46 5.81 16.72
N ASN A 212 16.53 6.40 17.49
CA ASN A 212 16.84 7.33 18.59
C ASN A 212 16.45 6.69 19.93
N VAL A 213 17.08 5.57 20.26
CA VAL A 213 16.91 4.95 21.58
C VAL A 213 17.69 5.81 22.57
N THR A 214 17.00 6.43 23.52
CA THR A 214 17.57 7.23 24.59
C THR A 214 17.09 6.69 25.93
N GLU A 215 17.71 7.11 27.04
CA GLU A 215 17.24 6.72 28.39
C GLU A 215 15.77 7.14 28.63
N THR A 216 15.32 8.23 27.97
CA THR A 216 13.93 8.71 28.03
C THR A 216 12.98 7.99 27.09
N ASN A 217 13.50 7.31 26.06
CA ASN A 217 12.70 6.52 25.11
C ASN A 217 13.41 5.18 24.83
N PRO A 218 13.29 4.20 25.77
CA PRO A 218 14.03 2.94 25.69
C PRO A 218 13.45 1.95 24.67
N ASP A 219 12.28 2.23 24.08
CA ASP A 219 11.62 1.30 23.18
C ASP A 219 12.37 1.17 21.85
N PRO A 220 12.89 -0.03 21.54
CA PRO A 220 13.65 -0.27 20.31
C PRO A 220 12.78 -0.30 19.05
N LEU A 221 11.46 -0.39 19.21
CA LEU A 221 10.49 -0.51 18.13
C LEU A 221 9.35 0.50 18.30
N LEU A 222 9.01 1.17 17.22
CA LEU A 222 7.85 2.05 17.14
C LEU A 222 6.73 1.32 16.40
N PHE A 223 5.54 1.32 16.99
CA PHE A 223 4.36 0.68 16.44
C PHE A 223 3.34 1.75 16.02
N VAL A 224 2.82 1.61 14.82
CA VAL A 224 1.71 2.43 14.33
C VAL A 224 0.65 1.48 13.81
N GLN A 225 -0.57 1.65 14.28
CA GLN A 225 -1.69 0.82 13.87
C GLN A 225 -2.90 1.69 13.59
N SER A 226 -3.44 1.60 12.38
CA SER A 226 -4.60 2.37 11.96
C SER A 226 -5.62 1.50 11.24
N LEU A 227 -6.89 1.81 11.46
CA LEU A 227 -8.03 1.22 10.77
C LEU A 227 -8.77 2.31 10.02
N SER A 228 -8.90 2.16 8.71
CA SER A 228 -9.72 3.01 7.87
C SER A 228 -10.94 2.25 7.38
N VAL A 229 -12.11 2.83 7.55
CA VAL A 229 -13.38 2.27 7.08
C VAL A 229 -14.00 3.28 6.12
N ARG A 230 -14.19 2.88 4.87
CA ARG A 230 -14.90 3.67 3.86
C ARG A 230 -16.16 2.93 3.44
N GLY A 231 -17.29 3.61 3.51
CA GLY A 231 -18.57 3.08 3.08
C GLY A 231 -19.23 3.98 2.04
N ASP A 232 -19.89 3.35 1.07
CA ASP A 232 -20.72 4.00 0.06
C ASP A 232 -22.05 3.26 0.02
N VAL A 233 -23.16 3.99 0.17
CA VAL A 233 -24.52 3.45 0.14
C VAL A 233 -25.39 4.32 -0.74
N SER A 234 -26.03 3.72 -1.73
CA SER A 234 -26.98 4.41 -2.62
C SER A 234 -28.40 4.00 -2.23
N PHE A 235 -29.07 4.82 -1.41
CA PHE A 235 -30.45 4.55 -0.97
C PHE A 235 -31.46 4.53 -2.14
N THR A 236 -31.19 5.38 -3.12
CA THR A 236 -31.96 5.45 -4.37
C THR A 236 -31.00 5.81 -5.50
N LYS A 237 -31.49 5.77 -6.77
CA LYS A 237 -30.72 6.25 -7.93
C LYS A 237 -30.24 7.70 -7.82
N ARG A 238 -30.85 8.50 -6.93
CA ARG A 238 -30.58 9.93 -6.77
C ARG A 238 -29.87 10.27 -5.45
N TRP A 239 -29.95 9.41 -4.43
CA TRP A 239 -29.34 9.63 -3.13
C TRP A 239 -28.16 8.69 -2.90
N ASN A 240 -27.01 9.27 -2.63
CA ASN A 240 -25.79 8.54 -2.27
C ASN A 240 -25.23 9.11 -0.97
N LEU A 241 -24.94 8.22 -0.03
CA LEU A 241 -24.21 8.50 1.20
C LEU A 241 -22.85 7.84 1.13
N SER A 242 -21.79 8.61 1.30
CA SER A 242 -20.43 8.07 1.50
C SER A 242 -19.86 8.53 2.82
N GLY A 243 -19.04 7.69 3.41
CA GLY A 243 -18.37 7.97 4.68
C GLY A 243 -16.97 7.41 4.72
N ASN A 244 -16.08 8.09 5.42
CA ASN A 244 -14.74 7.65 5.71
C ASN A 244 -14.40 7.91 7.18
N LEU A 245 -13.96 6.86 7.86
CA LEU A 245 -13.56 6.87 9.26
C LEU A 245 -12.12 6.38 9.37
N ASN A 246 -11.26 7.12 10.06
CA ASN A 246 -9.90 6.70 10.35
C ASN A 246 -9.69 6.65 11.85
N PHE A 247 -9.39 5.47 12.35
CA PHE A 247 -9.18 5.20 13.77
C PHE A 247 -7.73 4.81 14.01
N ASN A 248 -7.05 5.50 14.91
CA ASN A 248 -5.75 5.13 15.42
C ASN A 248 -5.94 4.14 16.58
N ILE A 249 -5.50 2.89 16.39
CA ILE A 249 -5.72 1.83 17.38
C ILE A 249 -4.76 1.99 18.57
N VAL A 250 -3.54 2.47 18.33
CA VAL A 250 -2.52 2.67 19.37
C VAL A 250 -2.98 3.73 20.36
N ASP A 251 -3.40 4.89 19.86
CA ASP A 251 -3.83 6.02 20.66
C ASP A 251 -5.32 5.91 21.07
N LYS A 252 -6.05 4.89 20.58
CA LYS A 252 -7.48 4.68 20.80
C LYS A 252 -8.34 5.91 20.45
N MET A 253 -7.94 6.63 19.39
CA MET A 253 -8.56 7.87 18.96
C MET A 253 -9.10 7.76 17.55
N LEU A 254 -10.27 8.38 17.34
CA LEU A 254 -10.80 8.63 16.01
C LEU A 254 -10.07 9.84 15.42
N SER A 255 -9.17 9.59 14.42
CA SER A 255 -8.34 10.64 13.83
C SER A 255 -9.11 11.51 12.84
N ASN A 256 -10.06 10.91 12.14
CA ASN A 256 -10.86 11.59 11.13
C ASN A 256 -12.18 10.87 10.90
N ALA A 257 -13.24 11.67 10.72
CA ALA A 257 -14.56 11.18 10.32
C ALA A 257 -15.17 12.16 9.33
N ASN A 258 -15.45 11.69 8.12
CA ASN A 258 -16.06 12.50 7.06
C ASN A 258 -17.25 11.77 6.48
N PHE A 259 -18.34 12.50 6.29
CA PHE A 259 -19.55 12.01 5.64
C PHE A 259 -19.94 12.96 4.52
N SER A 260 -20.43 12.40 3.41
CA SER A 260 -20.95 13.15 2.27
C SER A 260 -22.28 12.56 1.85
N LEU A 261 -23.31 13.39 1.86
CA LEU A 261 -24.64 13.05 1.36
C LEU A 261 -24.86 13.82 0.06
N ASN A 262 -25.07 13.07 -1.03
CA ASN A 262 -25.25 13.63 -2.35
C ASN A 262 -26.63 13.28 -2.90
N ARG A 263 -27.30 14.27 -3.47
CA ARG A 263 -28.58 14.09 -4.18
C ARG A 263 -28.55 14.72 -5.56
N ASN A 264 -28.75 13.91 -6.58
CA ASN A 264 -28.87 14.38 -7.95
C ASN A 264 -30.36 14.70 -8.27
N MET A 265 -30.61 15.95 -8.60
CA MET A 265 -31.92 16.43 -9.09
C MET A 265 -31.87 16.58 -10.62
N HIS A 266 -33.01 16.87 -11.25
CA HIS A 266 -33.07 16.99 -12.70
C HIS A 266 -32.19 18.13 -13.25
N CYS A 267 -32.14 19.28 -12.58
CA CYS A 267 -31.43 20.48 -13.04
C CYS A 267 -30.33 20.96 -12.05
N TRP A 268 -30.20 20.36 -10.89
CA TRP A 268 -29.22 20.73 -9.87
C TRP A 268 -28.83 19.54 -8.99
N ALA A 269 -27.72 19.66 -8.28
CA ALA A 269 -27.23 18.66 -7.34
C ALA A 269 -27.07 19.31 -5.95
N LEU A 270 -27.46 18.58 -4.92
CA LEU A 270 -27.21 18.92 -3.53
C LEU A 270 -26.09 18.03 -2.99
N SER A 271 -25.09 18.66 -2.37
CA SER A 271 -24.01 17.96 -1.67
C SER A 271 -23.87 18.54 -0.27
N ILE A 272 -24.01 17.68 0.73
CA ILE A 272 -23.82 18.03 2.15
C ILE A 272 -22.60 17.30 2.64
N PHE A 273 -21.63 18.03 3.16
CA PHE A 273 -20.42 17.49 3.77
C PHE A 273 -20.46 17.75 5.26
N TRP A 274 -20.14 16.72 6.03
CA TRP A 274 -20.08 16.80 7.48
C TRP A 274 -18.80 16.11 7.98
N THR A 275 -18.00 16.86 8.73
CA THR A 275 -16.73 16.42 9.29
C THR A 275 -16.75 16.59 10.81
N PRO A 276 -17.30 15.62 11.57
CA PRO A 276 -17.40 15.72 13.02
C PRO A 276 -16.05 15.67 13.73
N VAL A 277 -15.03 15.02 13.11
CA VAL A 277 -13.70 14.86 13.68
C VAL A 277 -12.65 15.06 12.60
N GLY A 278 -11.55 15.76 12.89
CA GLY A 278 -10.41 15.95 11.98
C GLY A 278 -10.56 17.13 11.01
N GLY A 279 -11.55 18.01 11.17
CA GLY A 279 -11.59 19.29 10.50
C GLY A 279 -10.51 20.23 11.05
N ASN A 280 -9.89 21.05 10.20
CA ASN A 280 -9.07 22.17 10.66
C ASN A 280 -9.92 23.00 11.62
N GLN A 281 -9.59 22.95 12.90
CA GLN A 281 -10.06 23.94 13.85
C GLN A 281 -9.29 25.23 13.50
N SER A 282 -9.88 26.03 12.61
CA SER A 282 -9.44 27.41 12.37
C SER A 282 -10.06 28.32 13.42
#